data_aec1af473c8232e69314cfb75497c0f2
#
_entry.id   aec1af473c8232e69314cfb75497c0f2
#
_cell.length_a   1.000
_cell.length_b   1.000
_cell.length_c   1.000
_cell.angle_alpha   90.00
_cell.angle_beta   90.00
_cell.angle_gamma   90.00
#
_symmetry.space_group_name_H-M   'P 1'
#
loop_
_entity.id
_entity.type
_entity.pdbx_description
1 polymer ?
#
loop_
_entity_poly.entity_id
_entity_poly.type
_entity_poly.pdbx_seq_one_letter_code
_entity_poly.pdbx_strand_id
1 'polypeptide(L)'
;MFREMRRKGQQISLKECAEILSRAKSGVLGLHGDDGYPYTVPVSFVYTPGPGIEEEGALEEGVHAKSVPTGSLGTIGFHCARTGHKIDSILRDEKVSFTVVAMDEIMPRERTTKFCSVIVFGRARILEGEENLRRAANAVGAKYSAGYEDLYKEETEDTIRRGTLCCVEIEIDHMTGKIGKELLKERNLAKKEQ
;
A
#
# COMPACT_ATOMS: atom_id res chain seq x y z
N MET A 1 -18.29 -5.69 -5.49
CA MET A 1 -18.31 -5.68 -4.00
C MET A 1 -17.15 -6.53 -3.52
N PHE A 2 -16.29 -5.98 -2.64
CA PHE A 2 -15.15 -6.71 -2.07
C PHE A 2 -15.63 -7.68 -0.99
N ARG A 3 -14.93 -8.82 -0.86
CA ARG A 3 -15.29 -9.84 0.13
C ARG A 3 -14.91 -9.39 1.54
N GLU A 4 -15.83 -9.51 2.49
CA GLU A 4 -15.54 -9.27 3.90
C GLU A 4 -14.51 -10.27 4.47
N MET A 5 -13.72 -9.82 5.42
CA MET A 5 -12.78 -10.68 6.14
C MET A 5 -13.53 -11.72 7.00
N ARG A 6 -13.17 -12.99 6.85
CA ARG A 6 -13.79 -14.09 7.63
C ARG A 6 -13.58 -13.94 9.14
N ARG A 7 -12.39 -13.49 9.56
CA ARG A 7 -12.04 -13.29 10.98
C ARG A 7 -12.12 -11.82 11.35
N LYS A 8 -13.32 -11.27 11.44
CA LYS A 8 -13.58 -9.84 11.72
C LYS A 8 -12.87 -9.33 12.98
N GLY A 9 -12.79 -10.15 14.06
CA GLY A 9 -12.09 -9.77 15.30
C GLY A 9 -10.55 -9.63 15.17
N GLN A 10 -9.97 -9.94 14.01
CA GLN A 10 -8.56 -9.74 13.71
C GLN A 10 -8.33 -8.61 12.69
N GLN A 11 -9.38 -7.93 12.30
CA GLN A 11 -9.30 -6.77 11.43
C GLN A 11 -8.81 -5.55 12.22
N ILE A 12 -7.91 -4.79 11.61
CA ILE A 12 -7.46 -3.49 12.13
C ILE A 12 -8.16 -2.36 11.39
N SER A 13 -8.16 -1.17 11.97
CA SER A 13 -8.79 0.02 11.40
C SER A 13 -8.10 0.48 10.11
N LEU A 14 -8.80 1.28 9.29
CA LEU A 14 -8.20 1.90 8.09
C LEU A 14 -7.07 2.85 8.46
N LYS A 15 -7.17 3.53 9.59
CA LYS A 15 -6.10 4.39 10.12
C LYS A 15 -4.83 3.59 10.41
N GLU A 16 -4.94 2.44 11.09
CA GLU A 16 -3.79 1.54 11.31
C GLU A 16 -3.23 0.99 10.00
N CYS A 17 -4.09 0.66 9.03
CA CYS A 17 -3.65 0.25 7.69
C CYS A 17 -2.84 1.35 7.01
N ALA A 18 -3.32 2.60 7.05
CA ALA A 18 -2.63 3.76 6.50
C ALA A 18 -1.27 4.02 7.17
N GLU A 19 -1.18 3.88 8.48
CA GLU A 19 0.08 3.98 9.22
C GLU A 19 1.09 2.89 8.79
N ILE A 20 0.60 1.66 8.60
CA ILE A 20 1.43 0.54 8.12
C ILE A 20 1.94 0.84 6.71
N LEU A 21 1.08 1.24 5.78
CA LEU A 21 1.46 1.58 4.41
C LEU A 21 2.48 2.73 4.36
N SER A 22 2.31 3.74 5.20
CA SER A 22 3.22 4.89 5.27
C SER A 22 4.64 4.48 5.71
N ARG A 23 4.76 3.54 6.66
CA ARG A 23 6.04 3.10 7.24
C ARG A 23 6.71 1.98 6.44
N ALA A 24 5.95 1.17 5.72
CA ALA A 24 6.47 0.03 5.00
C ALA A 24 7.43 0.46 3.88
N LYS A 25 8.54 -0.27 3.74
CA LYS A 25 9.58 0.03 2.72
C LYS A 25 9.29 -0.64 1.39
N SER A 26 8.61 -1.77 1.39
CA SER A 26 8.26 -2.52 0.18
C SER A 26 6.92 -3.20 0.34
N GLY A 27 6.30 -3.52 -0.79
CA GLY A 27 5.11 -4.34 -0.86
C GLY A 27 5.13 -5.19 -2.12
N VAL A 28 4.18 -6.07 -2.24
CA VAL A 28 4.04 -6.98 -3.38
C VAL A 28 2.84 -6.56 -4.21
N LEU A 29 3.09 -6.14 -5.44
CA LEU A 29 2.08 -5.82 -6.43
C LEU A 29 1.61 -7.11 -7.10
N GLY A 30 0.31 -7.37 -7.08
CA GLY A 30 -0.35 -8.49 -7.76
C GLY A 30 -1.09 -8.02 -8.99
N LEU A 31 -0.86 -8.68 -10.11
CA LEU A 31 -1.32 -8.34 -11.45
C LEU A 31 -1.89 -9.57 -12.16
N HIS A 32 -2.68 -9.35 -13.21
CA HIS A 32 -3.03 -10.39 -14.16
C HIS A 32 -1.85 -10.61 -15.12
N GLY A 33 -1.17 -11.74 -14.98
CA GLY A 33 -0.05 -12.13 -15.84
C GLY A 33 -0.49 -12.75 -17.16
N ASP A 34 0.48 -13.32 -17.86
CA ASP A 34 0.25 -14.01 -19.13
C ASP A 34 -0.34 -15.40 -18.90
N ASP A 35 -1.04 -15.94 -19.89
CA ASP A 35 -1.63 -17.29 -19.91
C ASP A 35 -2.51 -17.60 -18.68
N GLY A 36 -3.12 -16.56 -18.07
CA GLY A 36 -3.98 -16.70 -16.89
C GLY A 36 -3.24 -16.89 -15.57
N TYR A 37 -1.92 -16.82 -15.55
CA TYR A 37 -1.16 -16.87 -14.31
C TYR A 37 -1.27 -15.56 -13.53
N PRO A 38 -1.54 -15.60 -12.20
CA PRO A 38 -1.32 -14.44 -11.36
C PRO A 38 0.17 -14.06 -11.36
N TYR A 39 0.47 -12.78 -11.62
CA TYR A 39 1.83 -12.27 -11.59
C TYR A 39 2.03 -11.37 -10.38
N THR A 40 3.07 -11.60 -9.59
CA THR A 40 3.39 -10.78 -8.42
C THR A 40 4.82 -10.29 -8.48
N VAL A 41 5.05 -9.02 -8.08
CA VAL A 41 6.37 -8.41 -8.08
C VAL A 41 6.55 -7.50 -6.85
N PRO A 42 7.66 -7.64 -6.08
CA PRO A 42 7.97 -6.71 -5.01
C PRO A 42 8.39 -5.36 -5.58
N VAL A 43 7.91 -4.27 -4.97
CA VAL A 43 8.26 -2.90 -5.35
C VAL A 43 8.44 -2.02 -4.11
N SER A 44 9.38 -1.08 -4.19
CA SER A 44 9.44 0.07 -3.27
C SER A 44 8.33 1.04 -3.65
N PHE A 45 7.66 1.64 -2.68
CA PHE A 45 6.48 2.45 -2.93
C PHE A 45 6.32 3.61 -1.95
N VAL A 46 5.51 4.58 -2.30
CA VAL A 46 5.02 5.62 -1.39
C VAL A 46 3.50 5.50 -1.29
N TYR A 47 2.97 5.66 -0.09
CA TYR A 47 1.54 5.77 0.16
C TYR A 47 1.19 7.22 0.47
N THR A 48 0.19 7.74 -0.19
CA THR A 48 -0.42 9.05 0.08
C THR A 48 -1.83 8.83 0.62
N PRO A 49 -2.10 9.13 1.89
CA PRO A 49 -3.43 8.93 2.47
C PRO A 49 -4.48 9.82 1.80
N GLY A 50 -5.68 9.30 1.67
CA GLY A 50 -6.83 10.05 1.19
C GLY A 50 -7.75 10.51 2.33
N PRO A 51 -8.70 11.41 2.06
CA PRO A 51 -9.60 11.97 3.07
C PRO A 51 -10.48 10.91 3.75
N GLY A 52 -10.80 9.79 3.10
CA GLY A 52 -11.58 8.71 3.70
C GLY A 52 -10.91 8.00 4.89
N ILE A 53 -9.62 8.23 5.12
CA ILE A 53 -8.90 7.70 6.29
C ILE A 53 -9.24 8.52 7.54
N GLU A 54 -9.45 9.83 7.40
CA GLU A 54 -9.79 10.73 8.52
C GLU A 54 -11.24 10.56 8.97
N GLU A 55 -12.15 10.24 8.04
CA GLU A 55 -13.58 10.01 8.31
C GLU A 55 -13.81 8.81 9.24
N GLU A 56 -13.00 7.74 9.14
CA GLU A 56 -13.10 6.59 10.04
C GLU A 56 -12.69 6.94 11.49
N GLY A 57 -11.76 7.88 11.67
CA GLY A 57 -11.29 8.32 12.99
C GLY A 57 -12.33 9.13 13.78
N ALA A 58 -13.40 9.60 13.12
CA ALA A 58 -14.53 10.30 13.76
C ALA A 58 -15.63 9.36 14.27
N LEU A 59 -15.56 8.04 13.96
CA LEU A 59 -16.46 7.03 14.47
C LEU A 59 -15.90 6.47 15.79
N GLU A 60 -16.73 6.46 16.85
CA GLU A 60 -16.36 5.98 18.18
C GLU A 60 -15.73 4.57 18.15
N GLU A 61 -14.68 4.35 18.96
CA GLU A 61 -14.04 3.05 19.17
C GLU A 61 -15.09 1.98 19.54
N GLY A 62 -15.25 0.98 18.67
CA GLY A 62 -16.14 -0.17 18.93
C GLY A 62 -17.27 -0.37 17.91
N VAL A 63 -17.50 0.57 17.02
CA VAL A 63 -18.44 0.41 15.91
C VAL A 63 -17.66 -0.14 14.71
N HIS A 64 -17.83 -1.43 14.42
CA HIS A 64 -17.36 -1.99 13.15
C HIS A 64 -18.04 -1.22 12.02
N ALA A 65 -17.25 -0.43 11.30
CA ALA A 65 -17.74 0.41 10.21
C ALA A 65 -18.53 -0.43 9.19
N LYS A 66 -19.85 -0.29 9.20
CA LYS A 66 -20.74 -0.81 8.17
C LYS A 66 -20.82 0.12 6.96
N SER A 67 -20.20 1.31 7.06
CA SER A 67 -20.18 2.30 5.99
C SER A 67 -18.88 2.19 5.21
N VAL A 68 -18.98 2.04 3.89
CA VAL A 68 -17.86 2.28 2.98
C VAL A 68 -17.49 3.77 3.12
N PRO A 69 -16.22 4.13 3.36
CA PRO A 69 -15.83 5.53 3.42
C PRO A 69 -16.30 6.27 2.16
N THR A 70 -16.87 7.45 2.34
CA THR A 70 -17.36 8.28 1.21
C THR A 70 -16.23 8.99 0.48
N GLY A 71 -15.01 9.03 1.08
CA GLY A 71 -13.82 9.64 0.51
C GLY A 71 -12.80 8.62 0.00
N SER A 72 -11.85 9.09 -0.81
CA SER A 72 -10.72 8.28 -1.30
C SER A 72 -9.89 7.73 -0.13
N LEU A 73 -9.47 6.46 -0.23
CA LEU A 73 -8.55 5.82 0.72
C LEU A 73 -7.07 6.19 0.47
N GLY A 74 -6.81 6.93 -0.59
CA GLY A 74 -5.47 7.37 -0.98
C GLY A 74 -4.90 6.62 -2.17
N THR A 75 -3.60 6.81 -2.38
CA THR A 75 -2.89 6.24 -3.53
C THR A 75 -1.58 5.57 -3.11
N ILE A 76 -1.16 4.58 -3.90
CA ILE A 76 0.17 3.97 -3.83
C ILE A 76 0.91 4.33 -5.10
N GLY A 77 2.07 4.99 -4.96
CA GLY A 77 2.92 5.40 -6.08
C GLY A 77 4.26 4.67 -6.09
N PHE A 78 4.77 4.36 -7.28
CA PHE A 78 6.12 3.84 -7.47
C PHE A 78 6.65 4.21 -8.86
N HIS A 79 7.97 4.13 -9.04
CA HIS A 79 8.59 4.31 -10.35
C HIS A 79 9.21 2.98 -10.85
N CYS A 80 9.35 2.85 -12.15
CA CYS A 80 9.94 1.67 -12.79
C CYS A 80 10.41 1.99 -14.21
N ALA A 81 10.92 0.96 -14.92
CA ALA A 81 11.18 1.06 -16.35
C ALA A 81 9.86 1.21 -17.14
N ARG A 82 9.95 1.88 -18.30
CA ARG A 82 8.80 2.15 -19.18
C ARG A 82 8.24 0.92 -19.89
N THR A 83 8.96 -0.19 -19.88
CA THR A 83 8.61 -1.44 -20.57
C THR A 83 8.81 -2.64 -19.66
N GLY A 84 8.18 -3.75 -19.98
CA GLY A 84 8.32 -5.02 -19.31
C GLY A 84 7.00 -5.53 -18.73
N HIS A 85 7.00 -6.79 -18.31
CA HIS A 85 5.82 -7.58 -17.94
C HIS A 85 4.83 -6.83 -17.02
N LYS A 86 5.35 -6.08 -16.03
CA LYS A 86 4.51 -5.28 -15.12
C LYS A 86 3.72 -4.19 -15.85
N ILE A 87 4.36 -3.47 -16.76
CA ILE A 87 3.73 -2.41 -17.54
C ILE A 87 2.71 -2.99 -18.52
N ASP A 88 3.08 -4.07 -19.22
CA ASP A 88 2.19 -4.75 -20.15
C ASP A 88 0.94 -5.30 -19.45
N SER A 89 1.10 -5.82 -18.23
CA SER A 89 -0.01 -6.29 -17.40
C SER A 89 -0.94 -5.16 -16.97
N ILE A 90 -0.40 -4.01 -16.53
CA ILE A 90 -1.19 -2.83 -16.14
C ILE A 90 -1.96 -2.26 -17.34
N LEU A 91 -1.34 -2.20 -18.51
CA LEU A 91 -2.00 -1.72 -19.74
C LEU A 91 -3.14 -2.63 -20.19
N ARG A 92 -3.06 -3.92 -19.89
CA ARG A 92 -4.09 -4.92 -20.23
C ARG A 92 -5.25 -4.90 -19.24
N ASP A 93 -4.97 -4.76 -17.94
CA ASP A 93 -5.97 -4.70 -16.88
C ASP A 93 -5.46 -3.79 -15.74
N GLU A 94 -6.19 -2.71 -15.50
CA GLU A 94 -5.87 -1.74 -14.45
C GLU A 94 -6.09 -2.27 -13.04
N LYS A 95 -6.88 -3.34 -12.86
CA LYS A 95 -7.22 -3.88 -11.55
C LYS A 95 -6.05 -4.65 -10.97
N VAL A 96 -5.63 -4.20 -9.79
CA VAL A 96 -4.47 -4.75 -9.10
C VAL A 96 -4.78 -5.02 -7.63
N SER A 97 -3.94 -5.85 -7.03
CA SER A 97 -3.84 -5.96 -5.58
C SER A 97 -2.44 -5.55 -5.11
N PHE A 98 -2.36 -5.07 -3.88
CA PHE A 98 -1.08 -4.71 -3.29
C PHE A 98 -1.03 -5.18 -1.84
N THR A 99 0.03 -5.89 -1.45
CA THR A 99 0.14 -6.47 -0.11
C THR A 99 1.39 -5.99 0.59
N VAL A 100 1.23 -5.59 1.85
CA VAL A 100 2.33 -5.28 2.76
C VAL A 100 2.29 -6.25 3.94
N VAL A 101 3.42 -6.86 4.25
CA VAL A 101 3.65 -7.62 5.48
C VAL A 101 4.42 -6.72 6.44
N ALA A 102 3.73 -6.22 7.47
CA ALA A 102 4.31 -5.29 8.44
C ALA A 102 5.03 -6.00 9.58
N MET A 103 4.61 -7.23 9.88
CA MET A 103 5.21 -8.09 10.89
C MET A 103 5.06 -9.55 10.48
N ASP A 104 6.13 -10.33 10.70
CA ASP A 104 6.18 -11.78 10.46
C ASP A 104 7.23 -12.38 11.43
N GLU A 105 6.78 -12.74 12.63
CA GLU A 105 7.62 -13.31 13.70
C GLU A 105 7.16 -14.71 14.05
N ILE A 106 8.03 -15.69 13.84
CA ILE A 106 7.74 -17.09 14.14
C ILE A 106 7.81 -17.33 15.64
N MET A 107 6.78 -17.98 16.19
CA MET A 107 6.70 -18.44 17.59
C MET A 107 6.77 -19.96 17.63
N PRO A 108 7.98 -20.55 17.74
CA PRO A 108 8.15 -21.99 17.54
C PRO A 108 7.47 -22.86 18.62
N ARG A 109 7.44 -22.38 19.86
CA ARG A 109 6.81 -23.10 20.99
C ARG A 109 5.29 -23.19 20.83
N GLU A 110 4.67 -22.08 20.43
CA GLU A 110 3.24 -21.94 20.18
C GLU A 110 2.81 -22.48 18.83
N ARG A 111 3.76 -22.83 17.98
CA ARG A 111 3.56 -23.29 16.58
C ARG A 111 2.66 -22.35 15.79
N THR A 112 2.92 -21.06 15.92
CA THR A 112 2.17 -19.99 15.27
C THR A 112 3.10 -18.86 14.83
N THR A 113 2.53 -17.83 14.21
CA THR A 113 3.22 -16.64 13.74
C THR A 113 2.50 -15.41 14.28
N LYS A 114 3.24 -14.49 14.88
CA LYS A 114 2.77 -13.12 15.07
C LYS A 114 2.87 -12.41 13.74
N PHE A 115 1.77 -11.95 13.19
CA PHE A 115 1.79 -11.26 11.93
C PHE A 115 0.87 -10.05 11.92
N CYS A 116 1.21 -9.11 11.06
CA CYS A 116 0.36 -7.99 10.69
C CYS A 116 0.56 -7.71 9.20
N SER A 117 -0.53 -7.59 8.46
CA SER A 117 -0.49 -7.33 7.02
C SER A 117 -1.63 -6.45 6.58
N VAL A 118 -1.42 -5.74 5.47
CA VAL A 118 -2.44 -4.95 4.78
C VAL A 118 -2.56 -5.45 3.35
N ILE A 119 -3.80 -5.62 2.89
CA ILE A 119 -4.12 -5.92 1.50
C ILE A 119 -4.96 -4.78 0.94
N VAL A 120 -4.52 -4.28 -0.20
CA VAL A 120 -5.17 -3.22 -0.97
C VAL A 120 -5.66 -3.79 -2.30
N PHE A 121 -6.83 -3.36 -2.74
CA PHE A 121 -7.32 -3.51 -4.10
C PHE A 121 -7.52 -2.13 -4.69
N GLY A 122 -7.15 -1.96 -5.96
CA GLY A 122 -7.24 -0.67 -6.61
C GLY A 122 -7.02 -0.76 -8.11
N ARG A 123 -6.89 0.42 -8.73
CA ARG A 123 -6.63 0.57 -10.16
C ARG A 123 -5.31 1.27 -10.37
N ALA A 124 -4.44 0.60 -11.12
CA ALA A 124 -3.13 1.11 -11.48
C ALA A 124 -3.22 1.90 -12.79
N ARG A 125 -2.57 3.05 -12.83
CA ARG A 125 -2.41 3.84 -14.04
C ARG A 125 -0.96 4.31 -14.20
N ILE A 126 -0.51 4.39 -15.43
CA ILE A 126 0.77 5.02 -15.77
C ILE A 126 0.53 6.53 -15.81
N LEU A 127 1.35 7.28 -15.08
CA LEU A 127 1.23 8.72 -15.02
C LEU A 127 1.80 9.36 -16.29
N GLU A 128 1.09 10.36 -16.80
CA GLU A 128 1.49 11.17 -17.94
C GLU A 128 1.75 12.62 -17.54
N GLY A 129 2.56 13.31 -18.32
CA GLY A 129 2.95 14.71 -18.09
C GLY A 129 4.06 14.86 -17.06
N GLU A 130 5.01 15.77 -17.39
CA GLU A 130 6.22 15.98 -16.59
C GLU A 130 5.96 16.36 -15.14
N GLU A 131 4.91 17.16 -14.87
CA GLU A 131 4.56 17.58 -13.53
C GLU A 131 4.15 16.39 -12.65
N ASN A 132 3.32 15.48 -13.18
CA ASN A 132 2.90 14.27 -12.47
C ASN A 132 4.08 13.32 -12.24
N LEU A 133 4.94 13.15 -13.24
CA LEU A 133 6.15 12.34 -13.12
C LEU A 133 7.08 12.91 -12.05
N ARG A 134 7.33 14.21 -12.07
CA ARG A 134 8.16 14.93 -11.09
C ARG A 134 7.61 14.76 -9.67
N ARG A 135 6.32 15.01 -9.49
CA ARG A 135 5.65 14.84 -8.19
C ARG A 135 5.80 13.42 -7.66
N ALA A 136 5.50 12.41 -8.48
CA ALA A 136 5.51 11.02 -8.06
C ALA A 136 6.93 10.52 -7.76
N ALA A 137 7.92 10.81 -8.61
CA ALA A 137 9.31 10.41 -8.41
C ALA A 137 9.92 11.11 -7.19
N ASN A 138 9.68 12.41 -7.01
CA ASN A 138 10.17 13.13 -5.83
C ASN A 138 9.53 12.62 -4.53
N ALA A 139 8.27 12.16 -4.54
CA ALA A 139 7.65 11.54 -3.38
C ALA A 139 8.35 10.23 -2.99
N VAL A 140 8.76 9.42 -3.97
CA VAL A 140 9.57 8.22 -3.73
C VAL A 140 10.96 8.62 -3.22
N GLY A 141 11.62 9.60 -3.84
CA GLY A 141 12.90 10.13 -3.40
C GLY A 141 12.88 10.61 -1.95
N ALA A 142 11.88 11.39 -1.57
CA ALA A 142 11.71 11.88 -0.21
C ALA A 142 11.57 10.77 0.84
N LYS A 143 10.93 9.65 0.48
CA LYS A 143 10.79 8.50 1.39
C LYS A 143 12.07 7.68 1.55
N TYR A 144 12.82 7.47 0.47
CA TYR A 144 13.96 6.52 0.48
C TYR A 144 15.32 7.19 0.50
N SER A 145 15.38 8.48 0.19
CA SER A 145 16.61 9.27 0.09
C SER A 145 16.51 10.58 0.88
N ALA A 146 15.85 10.53 2.05
CA ALA A 146 15.78 11.68 2.95
C ALA A 146 17.19 12.16 3.32
N GLY A 147 17.44 13.47 3.25
CA GLY A 147 18.76 14.08 3.43
C GLY A 147 19.63 14.14 2.17
N TYR A 148 19.09 13.67 1.03
CA TYR A 148 19.75 13.72 -0.29
C TYR A 148 18.84 14.38 -1.33
N GLU A 149 18.14 15.46 -0.93
CA GLU A 149 17.09 16.11 -1.71
C GLU A 149 17.59 16.60 -3.08
N ASP A 150 18.77 17.19 -3.11
CA ASP A 150 19.36 17.72 -4.36
C ASP A 150 19.65 16.58 -5.36
N LEU A 151 20.17 15.44 -4.85
CA LEU A 151 20.53 14.30 -5.69
C LEU A 151 19.30 13.66 -6.35
N TYR A 152 18.27 13.32 -5.58
CA TYR A 152 17.11 12.66 -6.17
C TYR A 152 16.28 13.58 -7.05
N LYS A 153 16.26 14.90 -6.78
CA LYS A 153 15.60 15.89 -7.65
C LYS A 153 16.34 16.06 -8.98
N GLU A 154 17.67 16.14 -8.92
CA GLU A 154 18.50 16.21 -10.13
C GLU A 154 18.32 14.95 -11.00
N GLU A 155 18.34 13.76 -10.39
CA GLU A 155 18.09 12.49 -11.08
C GLU A 155 16.67 12.45 -11.69
N THR A 156 15.66 12.95 -10.97
CA THR A 156 14.29 13.04 -11.49
C THR A 156 14.23 13.91 -12.74
N GLU A 157 14.80 15.11 -12.71
CA GLU A 157 14.81 16.02 -13.87
C GLU A 157 15.59 15.41 -15.06
N ASP A 158 16.69 14.73 -14.79
CA ASP A 158 17.48 14.09 -15.83
C ASP A 158 16.73 12.91 -16.49
N THR A 159 16.04 12.09 -15.69
CA THR A 159 15.25 10.97 -16.21
C THR A 159 13.99 11.44 -16.97
N ILE A 160 13.36 12.55 -16.56
CA ILE A 160 12.28 13.20 -17.32
C ILE A 160 12.81 13.69 -18.66
N ARG A 161 13.91 14.44 -18.67
CA ARG A 161 14.54 14.99 -19.90
C ARG A 161 14.93 13.89 -20.88
N ARG A 162 15.44 12.76 -20.39
CA ARG A 162 15.78 11.59 -21.21
C ARG A 162 14.55 10.78 -21.65
N GLY A 163 13.36 11.07 -21.13
CA GLY A 163 12.15 10.34 -21.42
C GLY A 163 12.14 8.88 -20.91
N THR A 164 12.96 8.56 -19.89
CA THR A 164 13.12 7.19 -19.36
C THR A 164 12.30 6.92 -18.12
N LEU A 165 11.85 7.96 -17.42
CA LEU A 165 11.05 7.83 -16.21
C LEU A 165 9.64 7.29 -16.52
N CYS A 166 9.22 6.27 -15.77
CA CYS A 166 7.87 5.78 -15.72
C CYS A 166 7.41 5.75 -14.26
N CYS A 167 6.31 6.42 -13.97
CA CYS A 167 5.66 6.38 -12.66
C CYS A 167 4.29 5.73 -12.79
N VAL A 168 3.96 4.88 -11.82
CA VAL A 168 2.65 4.23 -11.71
C VAL A 168 1.99 4.70 -10.42
N GLU A 169 0.71 4.98 -10.49
CA GLU A 169 -0.12 5.30 -9.35
C GLU A 169 -1.30 4.31 -9.27
N ILE A 170 -1.55 3.76 -8.09
CA ILE A 170 -2.68 2.89 -7.79
C ILE A 170 -3.66 3.69 -6.96
N GLU A 171 -4.83 3.98 -7.49
CA GLU A 171 -5.95 4.50 -6.72
C GLU A 171 -6.59 3.38 -5.91
N ILE A 172 -6.77 3.58 -4.59
CA ILE A 172 -7.24 2.54 -3.68
C ILE A 172 -8.76 2.49 -3.66
N ASP A 173 -9.33 1.40 -4.18
CA ASP A 173 -10.77 1.12 -4.13
C ASP A 173 -11.17 0.48 -2.78
N HIS A 174 -10.29 -0.34 -2.19
CA HIS A 174 -10.57 -1.07 -0.97
C HIS A 174 -9.27 -1.47 -0.25
N MET A 175 -9.31 -1.42 1.09
CA MET A 175 -8.17 -1.77 1.92
C MET A 175 -8.64 -2.55 3.16
N THR A 176 -7.91 -3.60 3.51
CA THR A 176 -8.12 -4.36 4.75
C THR A 176 -6.79 -4.69 5.40
N GLY A 177 -6.75 -4.55 6.71
CA GLY A 177 -5.60 -4.98 7.49
C GLY A 177 -5.96 -6.11 8.44
N LYS A 178 -5.01 -7.00 8.70
CA LYS A 178 -5.18 -8.16 9.56
C LYS A 178 -4.02 -8.32 10.52
N ILE A 179 -4.37 -8.64 11.77
CA ILE A 179 -3.44 -8.93 12.85
C ILE A 179 -3.58 -10.38 13.32
N GLY A 180 -2.47 -11.03 13.66
CA GLY A 180 -2.44 -12.36 14.27
C GLY A 180 -3.07 -12.35 15.67
N LYS A 181 -3.65 -13.49 16.08
CA LYS A 181 -4.29 -13.64 17.41
C LYS A 181 -3.35 -13.29 18.56
N GLU A 182 -2.08 -13.65 18.45
CA GLU A 182 -1.10 -13.46 19.53
C GLU A 182 -0.77 -11.96 19.70
N LEU A 183 -0.58 -11.27 18.60
CA LEU A 183 -0.36 -9.82 18.61
C LEU A 183 -1.62 -9.06 19.11
N LEU A 184 -2.81 -9.55 18.75
CA LEU A 184 -4.07 -8.99 19.26
C LEU A 184 -4.20 -9.16 20.78
N LYS A 185 -3.81 -10.32 21.34
CA LYS A 185 -3.81 -10.55 22.80
C LYS A 185 -2.85 -9.58 23.51
N GLU A 186 -1.63 -9.40 22.99
CA GLU A 186 -0.64 -8.46 23.55
C GLU A 186 -1.18 -7.03 23.57
N ARG A 187 -1.80 -6.57 22.48
CA ARG A 187 -2.44 -5.24 22.42
C ARG A 187 -3.55 -5.07 23.45
N ASN A 188 -4.38 -6.10 23.65
CA ASN A 188 -5.48 -6.06 24.59
C ASN A 188 -5.00 -6.08 26.05
N LEU A 189 -3.87 -6.72 26.34
CA LEU A 189 -3.23 -6.68 27.67
C LEU A 189 -2.65 -5.30 27.96
N ALA A 190 -1.91 -4.72 27.02
CA ALA A 190 -1.34 -3.38 27.15
C ALA A 190 -2.40 -2.28 27.37
N LYS A 191 -3.59 -2.41 26.71
CA LYS A 191 -4.73 -1.49 26.92
C LYS A 191 -5.39 -1.61 28.30
N LYS A 192 -5.23 -2.72 29.03
CA LYS A 192 -5.77 -2.91 30.39
C LYS A 192 -4.87 -2.42 31.50
N GLU A 193 -3.59 -2.19 31.20
CA GLU A 193 -2.56 -1.70 32.11
C GLU A 193 -2.41 -0.17 32.09
N GLN A 194 -3.11 0.49 31.19
CA GLN A 194 -3.22 1.96 31.08
C GLN A 194 -4.51 2.47 31.69
#